data_7fce1c1cf9d198917c0510d7cf7d831d
#
_entry.id   7fce1c1cf9d198917c0510d7cf7d831d
#
_cell.length_a   1.000
_cell.length_b   1.000
_cell.length_c   1.000
_cell.angle_alpha   90.00
_cell.angle_beta   90.00
_cell.angle_gamma   90.00
#
_symmetry.space_group_name_H-M   'P 1'
#
loop_
_entity.id
_entity.type
_entity.pdbx_description
1 polymer ?
#
loop_
_entity_poly.entity_id
_entity_poly.type
_entity_poly.pdbx_seq_one_letter_code
_entity_poly.pdbx_strand_id
1 'polypeptide(L)'
;MTAALIGFALVLVLVLLRMPIVFSMGLVGTLGFAYERGGSVFDERGLKAAMSMVGRQITDTAQDYGLSVVPLFILMGLFVNKGGLARELYAVSNAFLGHMRGGIAMATVAACGGFSAICGSSLATAATMSKVAMPEMRRYGYADSLSTASIAAGGTLGILIPPSVILVIYGLLTETSIGKLFIAGIVPGVMGILFYLFAVRWTVWRNPAAGPAGEKAGWGERLRALGSVWAVLLLFFLVIGGLYGVFDFEPLNLTFSPTEAAGMGAMGAFLIALSRGGLTVRSTFEVLKETSFTAASLFAVLIGAQIFSNFVNLAGLPEALIGIVTAYDVPAFVVMLMILGIYIILGCVFESLSMLLLTVPIFFPLVTSLGYDPIWFGIVVVVVTEISLITPPVGLNVFILKGVVGDVSTGTIFRGVTPFWMADILRLALIVLIPAIVLFLPENMGAMGH
;
A
#
# COMPACT_ATOMS: atom_id res chain seq x y z
N MET A 1 -1.75 19.68 23.91
CA MET A 1 -0.49 19.01 23.49
C MET A 1 -0.07 17.85 24.40
N THR A 2 0.17 18.06 25.71
CA THR A 2 0.60 16.98 26.64
C THR A 2 -0.36 15.79 26.67
N ALA A 3 -1.67 16.02 26.72
CA ALA A 3 -2.66 14.94 26.70
C ALA A 3 -2.62 14.12 25.41
N ALA A 4 -2.43 14.76 24.25
CA ALA A 4 -2.30 14.06 22.97
C ALA A 4 -1.03 13.20 22.91
N LEU A 5 0.10 13.69 23.41
CA LEU A 5 1.36 12.91 23.49
C LEU A 5 1.21 11.71 24.44
N ILE A 6 0.56 11.90 25.59
CA ILE A 6 0.22 10.79 26.50
C ILE A 6 -0.69 9.79 25.80
N GLY A 7 -1.73 10.26 25.10
CA GLY A 7 -2.61 9.42 24.31
C GLY A 7 -1.87 8.59 23.27
N PHE A 8 -0.94 9.20 22.55
CA PHE A 8 -0.06 8.51 21.58
C PHE A 8 0.77 7.40 22.24
N ALA A 9 1.42 7.73 23.37
CA ALA A 9 2.20 6.78 24.14
C ALA A 9 1.33 5.62 24.64
N LEU A 10 0.10 5.91 25.11
CA LEU A 10 -0.85 4.88 25.55
C LEU A 10 -1.28 3.96 24.38
N VAL A 11 -1.59 4.50 23.19
CA VAL A 11 -1.89 3.67 22.02
C VAL A 11 -0.73 2.74 21.72
N LEU A 12 0.52 3.25 21.71
CA LEU A 12 1.72 2.43 21.47
C LEU A 12 1.87 1.32 22.53
N VAL A 13 1.72 1.65 23.81
CA VAL A 13 1.80 0.67 24.90
C VAL A 13 0.72 -0.40 24.77
N LEU A 14 -0.54 -0.04 24.49
CA LEU A 14 -1.62 -0.99 24.31
C LEU A 14 -1.38 -1.94 23.14
N VAL A 15 -0.87 -1.42 22.01
CA VAL A 15 -0.52 -2.24 20.85
C VAL A 15 0.65 -3.18 21.16
N LEU A 16 1.67 -2.73 21.90
CA LEU A 16 2.77 -3.58 22.35
C LEU A 16 2.29 -4.67 23.32
N LEU A 17 1.24 -4.40 24.12
CA LEU A 17 0.54 -5.38 24.94
C LEU A 17 -0.40 -6.30 24.13
N ARG A 18 -0.31 -6.26 22.78
CA ARG A 18 -1.09 -7.07 21.83
C ARG A 18 -2.58 -6.73 21.75
N MET A 19 -2.99 -5.56 22.23
CA MET A 19 -4.35 -5.07 21.97
C MET A 19 -4.48 -4.66 20.51
N PRO A 20 -5.52 -5.11 19.78
CA PRO A 20 -5.72 -4.66 18.39
C PRO A 20 -5.81 -3.14 18.31
N ILE A 21 -5.15 -2.56 17.29
CA ILE A 21 -5.00 -1.11 17.15
C ILE A 21 -6.36 -0.37 17.12
N VAL A 22 -7.38 -0.98 16.53
CA VAL A 22 -8.76 -0.46 16.50
C VAL A 22 -9.25 -0.11 17.91
N PHE A 23 -9.11 -1.05 18.82
CA PHE A 23 -9.57 -0.87 20.21
C PHE A 23 -8.64 0.08 20.97
N SER A 24 -7.33 0.05 20.71
CA SER A 24 -6.37 0.96 21.32
C SER A 24 -6.68 2.41 20.96
N MET A 25 -6.85 2.70 19.66
CA MET A 25 -7.19 4.05 19.19
C MET A 25 -8.59 4.47 19.62
N GLY A 26 -9.59 3.58 19.49
CA GLY A 26 -10.97 3.87 19.87
C GLY A 26 -11.10 4.17 21.37
N LEU A 27 -10.47 3.37 22.23
CA LEU A 27 -10.49 3.55 23.68
C LEU A 27 -9.78 4.84 24.10
N VAL A 28 -8.52 5.00 23.68
CA VAL A 28 -7.72 6.19 24.05
C VAL A 28 -8.32 7.46 23.46
N GLY A 29 -8.82 7.41 22.22
CA GLY A 29 -9.49 8.55 21.59
C GLY A 29 -10.77 8.94 22.32
N THR A 30 -11.60 7.96 22.71
CA THR A 30 -12.84 8.25 23.46
C THR A 30 -12.55 8.83 24.85
N LEU A 31 -11.63 8.22 25.60
CA LEU A 31 -11.29 8.68 26.95
C LEU A 31 -10.54 10.02 26.91
N GLY A 32 -9.64 10.21 25.94
CA GLY A 32 -8.94 11.46 25.74
C GLY A 32 -9.87 12.61 25.34
N PHE A 33 -10.84 12.33 24.46
CA PHE A 33 -11.88 13.32 24.09
C PHE A 33 -12.77 13.68 25.30
N ALA A 34 -13.15 12.69 26.12
CA ALA A 34 -13.91 12.93 27.35
C ALA A 34 -13.12 13.82 28.31
N TYR A 35 -11.83 13.57 28.50
CA TYR A 35 -10.94 14.36 29.34
C TYR A 35 -10.84 15.82 28.87
N GLU A 36 -10.61 16.06 27.58
CA GLU A 36 -10.48 17.41 27.03
C GLU A 36 -11.79 18.22 27.13
N ARG A 37 -12.95 17.56 27.10
CA ARG A 37 -14.27 18.20 27.20
C ARG A 37 -14.77 18.38 28.63
N GLY A 38 -14.40 17.49 29.55
CA GLY A 38 -14.92 17.47 30.92
C GLY A 38 -13.88 17.81 31.99
N GLY A 39 -12.58 17.89 31.65
CA GLY A 39 -11.48 18.06 32.62
C GLY A 39 -11.17 16.80 33.44
N SER A 40 -11.97 15.75 33.32
CA SER A 40 -11.75 14.42 33.91
C SER A 40 -12.30 13.35 32.98
N VAL A 41 -11.66 12.17 32.98
CA VAL A 41 -12.10 11.02 32.19
C VAL A 41 -13.48 10.51 32.60
N PHE A 42 -13.87 10.73 33.86
CA PHE A 42 -15.14 10.29 34.46
C PHE A 42 -16.18 11.40 34.58
N ASP A 43 -15.92 12.58 34.03
CA ASP A 43 -16.92 13.65 34.01
C ASP A 43 -18.11 13.27 33.10
N GLU A 44 -19.33 13.39 33.61
CA GLU A 44 -20.54 12.98 32.89
C GLU A 44 -20.74 13.76 31.59
N ARG A 45 -20.41 15.06 31.58
CA ARG A 45 -20.54 15.90 30.38
C ARG A 45 -19.50 15.49 29.32
N GLY A 46 -18.25 15.25 29.75
CA GLY A 46 -17.18 14.79 28.88
C GLY A 46 -17.50 13.43 28.27
N LEU A 47 -17.95 12.47 29.07
CA LEU A 47 -18.36 11.14 28.60
C LEU A 47 -19.54 11.21 27.62
N LYS A 48 -20.56 11.99 27.92
CA LYS A 48 -21.72 12.17 27.00
C LYS A 48 -21.28 12.77 25.67
N ALA A 49 -20.39 13.77 25.68
CA ALA A 49 -19.83 14.36 24.47
C ALA A 49 -19.01 13.34 23.66
N ALA A 50 -18.16 12.57 24.35
CA ALA A 50 -17.36 11.53 23.70
C ALA A 50 -18.21 10.41 23.07
N MET A 51 -19.22 9.92 23.79
CA MET A 51 -20.14 8.90 23.23
C MET A 51 -20.94 9.42 22.04
N SER A 52 -21.37 10.69 22.08
CA SER A 52 -22.02 11.34 20.95
C SER A 52 -21.08 11.45 19.73
N MET A 53 -19.81 11.79 19.95
CA MET A 53 -18.78 11.85 18.90
C MET A 53 -18.54 10.45 18.32
N VAL A 54 -18.38 9.41 19.15
CA VAL A 54 -18.20 8.03 18.70
C VAL A 54 -19.40 7.56 17.88
N GLY A 55 -20.63 7.81 18.34
CA GLY A 55 -21.85 7.44 17.63
C GLY A 55 -21.93 8.10 16.24
N ARG A 56 -21.64 9.40 16.15
CA ARG A 56 -21.58 10.10 14.86
C ARG A 56 -20.50 9.51 13.95
N GLN A 57 -19.30 9.29 14.48
CA GLN A 57 -18.18 8.77 13.69
C GLN A 57 -18.48 7.39 13.08
N ILE A 58 -19.13 6.51 13.85
CA ILE A 58 -19.58 5.20 13.34
C ILE A 58 -20.61 5.39 12.21
N THR A 59 -21.59 6.28 12.42
CA THR A 59 -22.66 6.52 11.44
C THR A 59 -22.10 7.16 10.17
N ASP A 60 -21.27 8.19 10.29
CA ASP A 60 -20.66 8.89 9.15
C ASP A 60 -19.80 7.96 8.31
N THR A 61 -18.96 7.14 8.97
CA THR A 61 -18.14 6.14 8.27
C THR A 61 -18.98 5.07 7.57
N ALA A 62 -20.08 4.61 8.22
CA ALA A 62 -20.94 3.58 7.63
C ALA A 62 -21.76 4.09 6.43
N GLN A 63 -22.02 5.39 6.35
CA GLN A 63 -22.80 6.03 5.29
C GLN A 63 -21.94 6.67 4.19
N ASP A 64 -20.62 6.68 4.35
CA ASP A 64 -19.70 7.29 3.38
C ASP A 64 -19.65 6.47 2.09
N TYR A 65 -20.22 7.03 1.02
CA TYR A 65 -20.21 6.42 -0.31
C TYR A 65 -18.80 6.21 -0.85
N GLY A 66 -17.87 7.12 -0.57
CA GLY A 66 -16.48 7.04 -1.02
C GLY A 66 -15.75 5.79 -0.49
N LEU A 67 -16.12 5.34 0.71
CA LEU A 67 -15.55 4.13 1.31
C LEU A 67 -15.98 2.84 0.61
N SER A 68 -17.05 2.84 -0.19
CA SER A 68 -17.49 1.67 -0.95
C SER A 68 -16.47 1.20 -2.00
N VAL A 69 -15.56 2.07 -2.42
CA VAL A 69 -14.46 1.75 -3.32
C VAL A 69 -13.51 0.68 -2.74
N VAL A 70 -13.32 0.68 -1.42
CA VAL A 70 -12.38 -0.22 -0.74
C VAL A 70 -12.79 -1.70 -0.85
N PRO A 71 -14.02 -2.11 -0.45
CA PRO A 71 -14.44 -3.51 -0.62
C PRO A 71 -14.46 -3.94 -2.08
N LEU A 72 -14.75 -3.05 -3.02
CA LEU A 72 -14.76 -3.38 -4.45
C LEU A 72 -13.35 -3.68 -4.98
N PHE A 73 -12.33 -2.91 -4.60
CA PHE A 73 -10.94 -3.23 -4.97
C PHE A 73 -10.42 -4.51 -4.30
N ILE A 74 -10.78 -4.76 -3.02
CA ILE A 74 -10.44 -6.01 -2.35
C ILE A 74 -11.08 -7.20 -3.09
N LEU A 75 -12.35 -7.08 -3.45
CA LEU A 75 -13.09 -8.09 -4.21
C LEU A 75 -12.44 -8.36 -5.57
N MET A 76 -12.07 -7.30 -6.29
CA MET A 76 -11.34 -7.40 -7.55
C MET A 76 -10.04 -8.21 -7.37
N GLY A 77 -9.21 -7.86 -6.39
CA GLY A 77 -7.94 -8.54 -6.12
C GLY A 77 -8.11 -10.02 -5.78
N LEU A 78 -9.14 -10.38 -5.01
CA LEU A 78 -9.43 -11.77 -4.66
C LEU A 78 -9.92 -12.59 -5.88
N PHE A 79 -10.76 -12.02 -6.76
CA PHE A 79 -11.17 -12.67 -8.00
C PHE A 79 -9.99 -12.86 -8.95
N VAL A 80 -9.12 -11.87 -9.10
CA VAL A 80 -7.89 -11.93 -9.87
C VAL A 80 -6.98 -13.08 -9.39
N ASN A 81 -6.86 -13.23 -8.08
CA ASN A 81 -6.07 -14.32 -7.48
C ASN A 81 -6.68 -15.70 -7.79
N LYS A 82 -8.00 -15.85 -7.63
CA LYS A 82 -8.72 -17.10 -8.01
C LYS A 82 -8.67 -17.38 -9.50
N GLY A 83 -8.63 -16.35 -10.35
CA GLY A 83 -8.47 -16.47 -11.81
C GLY A 83 -7.08 -16.89 -12.28
N GLY A 84 -6.09 -17.03 -11.38
CA GLY A 84 -4.74 -17.50 -11.70
C GLY A 84 -3.84 -16.48 -12.40
N LEU A 85 -4.23 -15.19 -12.42
CA LEU A 85 -3.52 -14.14 -13.15
C LEU A 85 -2.10 -13.90 -12.64
N ALA A 86 -1.84 -14.17 -11.35
CA ALA A 86 -0.50 -14.10 -10.77
C ALA A 86 0.51 -15.01 -11.45
N ARG A 87 0.09 -16.24 -11.80
CA ARG A 87 0.95 -17.21 -12.53
C ARG A 87 1.25 -16.76 -13.95
N GLU A 88 0.29 -16.15 -14.62
CA GLU A 88 0.47 -15.65 -16.00
C GLU A 88 1.44 -14.46 -16.03
N LEU A 89 1.29 -13.52 -15.11
CA LEU A 89 2.24 -12.42 -14.95
C LEU A 89 3.65 -12.91 -14.66
N TYR A 90 3.78 -13.92 -13.81
CA TYR A 90 5.07 -14.54 -13.56
C TYR A 90 5.62 -15.25 -14.80
N ALA A 91 4.80 -16.02 -15.52
CA ALA A 91 5.22 -16.73 -16.74
C ALA A 91 5.71 -15.77 -17.82
N VAL A 92 4.98 -14.68 -18.07
CA VAL A 92 5.43 -13.62 -19.00
C VAL A 92 6.74 -13.02 -18.54
N SER A 93 6.82 -12.55 -17.30
CA SER A 93 8.04 -11.94 -16.77
C SER A 93 9.22 -12.88 -16.88
N ASN A 94 9.03 -14.16 -16.59
CA ASN A 94 10.06 -15.19 -16.72
C ASN A 94 10.47 -15.47 -18.16
N ALA A 95 9.54 -15.49 -19.12
CA ALA A 95 9.84 -15.68 -20.55
C ALA A 95 10.73 -14.56 -21.11
N PHE A 96 10.59 -13.31 -20.58
CA PHE A 96 11.40 -12.18 -21.02
C PHE A 96 12.71 -12.00 -20.23
N LEU A 97 12.70 -12.23 -18.93
CA LEU A 97 13.82 -11.93 -18.03
C LEU A 97 14.57 -13.17 -17.56
N GLY A 98 13.94 -14.34 -17.53
CA GLY A 98 14.44 -15.57 -16.90
C GLY A 98 15.80 -16.05 -17.40
N HIS A 99 16.12 -15.81 -18.67
CA HIS A 99 17.40 -16.20 -19.29
C HIS A 99 18.62 -15.38 -18.82
N MET A 100 18.39 -14.28 -18.11
CA MET A 100 19.46 -13.44 -17.58
C MET A 100 19.98 -14.03 -16.24
N ARG A 101 21.23 -13.71 -15.86
CA ARG A 101 21.71 -14.00 -14.50
C ARG A 101 20.89 -13.20 -13.49
N GLY A 102 20.29 -13.87 -12.50
CA GLY A 102 19.29 -13.27 -11.60
C GLY A 102 17.92 -13.10 -12.25
N GLY A 103 17.72 -13.60 -13.47
CA GLY A 103 16.55 -13.37 -14.31
C GLY A 103 15.24 -13.81 -13.67
N ILE A 104 15.22 -14.93 -12.96
CA ILE A 104 14.01 -15.44 -12.29
C ILE A 104 13.62 -14.51 -11.10
N ALA A 105 14.60 -14.01 -10.35
CA ALA A 105 14.34 -13.02 -9.30
C ALA A 105 13.86 -11.67 -9.88
N MET A 106 14.45 -11.21 -11.01
CA MET A 106 13.97 -10.04 -11.74
C MET A 106 12.54 -10.26 -12.27
N ALA A 107 12.25 -11.43 -12.82
CA ALA A 107 10.91 -11.81 -13.26
C ALA A 107 9.90 -11.80 -12.10
N THR A 108 10.31 -12.25 -10.93
CA THR A 108 9.49 -12.20 -9.71
C THR A 108 9.15 -10.76 -9.34
N VAL A 109 10.13 -9.85 -9.32
CA VAL A 109 9.91 -8.42 -9.04
C VAL A 109 8.95 -7.80 -10.06
N ALA A 110 9.17 -8.04 -11.36
CA ALA A 110 8.29 -7.52 -12.41
C ALA A 110 6.86 -8.08 -12.31
N ALA A 111 6.74 -9.38 -12.03
CA ALA A 111 5.44 -10.02 -11.80
C ALA A 111 4.73 -9.50 -10.55
N CYS A 112 5.49 -9.24 -9.46
CA CYS A 112 4.95 -8.58 -8.27
C CYS A 112 4.40 -7.19 -8.62
N GLY A 113 5.15 -6.36 -9.35
CA GLY A 113 4.68 -5.05 -9.79
C GLY A 113 3.40 -5.11 -10.62
N GLY A 114 3.34 -6.01 -11.61
CA GLY A 114 2.13 -6.22 -12.41
C GLY A 114 0.94 -6.78 -11.61
N PHE A 115 1.18 -7.71 -10.68
CA PHE A 115 0.13 -8.26 -9.82
C PHE A 115 -0.36 -7.24 -8.80
N SER A 116 0.55 -6.41 -8.31
CA SER A 116 0.27 -5.31 -7.39
C SER A 116 -0.72 -4.31 -7.95
N ALA A 117 -0.60 -4.00 -9.25
CA ALA A 117 -1.52 -3.14 -9.99
C ALA A 117 -2.99 -3.63 -9.99
N ILE A 118 -3.26 -4.82 -9.48
CA ILE A 118 -4.61 -5.40 -9.44
C ILE A 118 -5.00 -5.82 -8.02
N CYS A 119 -4.02 -6.26 -7.22
CA CYS A 119 -4.25 -6.78 -5.87
C CYS A 119 -4.35 -5.68 -4.81
N GLY A 120 -3.61 -4.58 -4.96
CA GLY A 120 -3.61 -3.43 -4.04
C GLY A 120 -3.11 -3.73 -2.62
N SER A 121 -2.49 -4.89 -2.37
CA SER A 121 -2.03 -5.34 -1.04
C SER A 121 -0.64 -5.95 -1.10
N SER A 122 0.30 -5.38 -0.33
CA SER A 122 1.68 -5.89 -0.23
C SER A 122 1.74 -7.30 0.37
N LEU A 123 0.97 -7.54 1.43
CA LEU A 123 0.95 -8.80 2.16
C LEU A 123 0.38 -9.94 1.29
N ALA A 124 -0.72 -9.68 0.58
CA ALA A 124 -1.34 -10.63 -0.33
C ALA A 124 -0.43 -10.92 -1.54
N THR A 125 0.26 -9.90 -2.06
CA THR A 125 1.22 -10.04 -3.16
C THR A 125 2.39 -10.93 -2.74
N ALA A 126 3.03 -10.64 -1.59
CA ALA A 126 4.13 -11.42 -1.06
C ALA A 126 3.73 -12.88 -0.80
N ALA A 127 2.57 -13.11 -0.18
CA ALA A 127 2.05 -14.44 0.11
C ALA A 127 1.72 -15.25 -1.17
N THR A 128 1.12 -14.62 -2.18
CA THR A 128 0.78 -15.26 -3.45
C THR A 128 2.02 -15.57 -4.27
N MET A 129 2.92 -14.58 -4.42
CA MET A 129 4.15 -14.76 -5.20
C MET A 129 5.14 -15.71 -4.55
N SER A 130 5.14 -15.87 -3.23
CA SER A 130 5.94 -16.89 -2.57
C SER A 130 5.56 -18.31 -3.01
N LYS A 131 4.27 -18.57 -3.21
CA LYS A 131 3.77 -19.89 -3.69
C LYS A 131 4.08 -20.13 -5.17
N VAL A 132 4.21 -19.06 -5.96
CA VAL A 132 4.46 -19.15 -7.40
C VAL A 132 5.96 -19.17 -7.71
N ALA A 133 6.72 -18.22 -7.15
CA ALA A 133 8.11 -17.97 -7.54
C ALA A 133 9.13 -18.78 -6.72
N MET A 134 8.88 -19.03 -5.43
CA MET A 134 9.86 -19.71 -4.56
C MET A 134 10.21 -21.13 -5.04
N PRO A 135 9.23 -21.99 -5.43
CA PRO A 135 9.56 -23.32 -5.95
C PRO A 135 10.43 -23.28 -7.21
N GLU A 136 10.13 -22.35 -8.13
CA GLU A 136 10.89 -22.20 -9.37
C GLU A 136 12.31 -21.69 -9.09
N MET A 137 12.48 -20.67 -8.24
CA MET A 137 13.81 -20.17 -7.87
C MET A 137 14.65 -21.26 -7.21
N ARG A 138 14.09 -22.08 -6.32
CA ARG A 138 14.78 -23.23 -5.72
C ARG A 138 15.16 -24.30 -6.74
N ARG A 139 14.27 -24.60 -7.69
CA ARG A 139 14.51 -25.55 -8.78
C ARG A 139 15.74 -25.15 -9.62
N TYR A 140 15.93 -23.84 -9.83
CA TYR A 140 17.08 -23.31 -10.57
C TYR A 140 18.30 -23.03 -9.69
N GLY A 141 18.29 -23.42 -8.41
CA GLY A 141 19.43 -23.30 -7.51
C GLY A 141 19.70 -21.88 -7.02
N TYR A 142 18.70 -21.02 -6.99
CA TYR A 142 18.83 -19.67 -6.41
C TYR A 142 19.05 -19.73 -4.90
N ALA A 143 19.89 -18.83 -4.40
CA ALA A 143 20.07 -18.67 -2.97
C ALA A 143 18.74 -18.22 -2.31
N ASP A 144 18.39 -18.85 -1.19
CA ASP A 144 17.16 -18.51 -0.45
C ASP A 144 17.12 -17.04 -0.02
N SER A 145 18.29 -16.43 0.24
CA SER A 145 18.38 -15.00 0.56
C SER A 145 17.91 -14.11 -0.58
N LEU A 146 18.29 -14.38 -1.84
CA LEU A 146 17.84 -13.62 -2.99
C LEU A 146 16.39 -13.93 -3.34
N SER A 147 16.01 -15.20 -3.27
CA SER A 147 14.66 -15.66 -3.57
C SER A 147 13.62 -15.02 -2.64
N THR A 148 13.84 -15.12 -1.34
CA THR A 148 12.94 -14.53 -0.35
C THR A 148 12.94 -13.00 -0.39
N ALA A 149 14.10 -12.38 -0.60
CA ALA A 149 14.22 -10.93 -0.66
C ALA A 149 13.49 -10.33 -1.87
N SER A 150 13.61 -10.93 -3.05
CA SER A 150 12.91 -10.45 -4.26
C SER A 150 11.39 -10.54 -4.14
N ILE A 151 10.88 -11.55 -3.41
CA ILE A 151 9.45 -11.69 -3.12
C ILE A 151 9.01 -10.67 -2.06
N ALA A 152 9.76 -10.55 -0.96
CA ALA A 152 9.43 -9.62 0.13
C ALA A 152 9.41 -8.17 -0.35
N ALA A 153 10.47 -7.75 -1.06
CA ALA A 153 10.57 -6.42 -1.63
C ALA A 153 9.58 -6.20 -2.80
N GLY A 154 9.48 -7.17 -3.73
CA GLY A 154 8.48 -7.09 -4.81
C GLY A 154 7.05 -6.94 -4.31
N GLY A 155 6.73 -7.57 -3.17
CA GLY A 155 5.43 -7.44 -2.51
C GLY A 155 5.11 -6.01 -2.07
N THR A 156 6.10 -5.21 -1.66
CA THR A 156 5.85 -3.83 -1.20
C THR A 156 5.26 -2.95 -2.29
N LEU A 157 5.63 -3.17 -3.56
CA LEU A 157 5.09 -2.43 -4.71
C LEU A 157 3.55 -2.47 -4.78
N GLY A 158 2.91 -3.42 -4.05
CA GLY A 158 1.46 -3.62 -4.05
C GLY A 158 0.63 -2.50 -3.47
N ILE A 159 1.22 -1.58 -2.75
CA ILE A 159 0.49 -0.46 -2.14
C ILE A 159 0.71 0.86 -2.88
N LEU A 160 1.67 0.94 -3.79
CA LEU A 160 1.98 2.16 -4.54
C LEU A 160 1.40 2.15 -5.96
N ILE A 161 1.50 1.00 -6.67
CA ILE A 161 1.03 0.89 -8.05
C ILE A 161 -0.51 0.84 -8.08
N PRO A 162 -1.19 1.76 -8.79
CA PRO A 162 -2.66 1.80 -8.82
C PRO A 162 -3.30 0.57 -9.48
N PRO A 163 -4.51 0.21 -9.05
CA PRO A 163 -5.29 0.78 -7.96
C PRO A 163 -4.80 0.37 -6.57
N SER A 164 -4.70 1.33 -5.67
CA SER A 164 -4.15 1.14 -4.32
C SER A 164 -5.16 1.53 -3.25
N VAL A 165 -5.50 0.58 -2.37
CA VAL A 165 -6.40 0.82 -1.23
C VAL A 165 -5.82 1.87 -0.27
N ILE A 166 -4.51 1.88 -0.09
CA ILE A 166 -3.81 2.85 0.78
C ILE A 166 -3.95 4.28 0.24
N LEU A 167 -3.75 4.46 -1.08
CA LEU A 167 -3.94 5.78 -1.71
C LEU A 167 -5.39 6.24 -1.69
N VAL A 168 -6.36 5.31 -1.80
CA VAL A 168 -7.79 5.64 -1.64
C VAL A 168 -8.06 6.18 -0.25
N ILE A 169 -7.62 5.48 0.79
CA ILE A 169 -7.84 5.88 2.18
C ILE A 169 -7.13 7.20 2.49
N TYR A 170 -5.91 7.39 1.98
CA TYR A 170 -5.22 8.66 2.08
C TYR A 170 -6.05 9.79 1.44
N GLY A 171 -6.54 9.58 0.21
CA GLY A 171 -7.36 10.55 -0.51
C GLY A 171 -8.64 10.92 0.23
N LEU A 172 -9.32 9.94 0.83
CA LEU A 172 -10.52 10.17 1.64
C LEU A 172 -10.23 10.93 2.95
N LEU A 173 -9.10 10.62 3.62
CA LEU A 173 -8.71 11.31 4.86
C LEU A 173 -8.28 12.76 4.65
N THR A 174 -7.70 13.06 3.50
CA THR A 174 -7.10 14.36 3.19
C THR A 174 -7.93 15.17 2.20
N GLU A 175 -9.10 14.65 1.79
CA GLU A 175 -9.96 15.23 0.75
C GLU A 175 -9.20 15.49 -0.56
N THR A 176 -8.20 14.65 -0.85
CA THR A 176 -7.37 14.74 -2.05
C THR A 176 -7.91 13.81 -3.14
N SER A 177 -7.87 14.26 -4.40
CA SER A 177 -8.38 13.50 -5.55
C SER A 177 -7.69 12.13 -5.67
N ILE A 178 -8.48 11.04 -5.51
CA ILE A 178 -8.00 9.66 -5.63
C ILE A 178 -7.44 9.40 -7.04
N GLY A 179 -8.07 9.95 -8.07
CA GLY A 179 -7.57 9.86 -9.44
C GLY A 179 -6.16 10.44 -9.55
N LYS A 180 -5.94 11.67 -9.11
CA LYS A 180 -4.61 12.29 -9.16
C LYS A 180 -3.57 11.51 -8.35
N LEU A 181 -3.95 10.95 -7.19
CA LEU A 181 -3.07 10.09 -6.38
C LEU A 181 -2.67 8.82 -7.14
N PHE A 182 -3.60 8.18 -7.85
CA PHE A 182 -3.30 7.00 -8.64
C PHE A 182 -2.29 7.30 -9.75
N ILE A 183 -2.48 8.37 -10.49
CA ILE A 183 -1.51 8.80 -11.53
C ILE A 183 -0.16 9.14 -10.91
N ALA A 184 -0.15 9.86 -9.80
CA ALA A 184 1.06 10.22 -9.09
C ALA A 184 1.89 9.00 -8.66
N GLY A 185 1.23 7.87 -8.38
CA GLY A 185 1.86 6.60 -8.01
C GLY A 185 2.53 5.85 -9.16
N ILE A 186 2.19 6.13 -10.43
CA ILE A 186 2.69 5.37 -11.59
C ILE A 186 4.20 5.52 -11.75
N VAL A 187 4.70 6.74 -11.84
CA VAL A 187 6.15 6.99 -12.07
C VAL A 187 6.99 6.46 -10.91
N PRO A 188 6.69 6.78 -9.63
CA PRO A 188 7.38 6.20 -8.49
C PRO A 188 7.29 4.67 -8.40
N GLY A 189 6.14 4.09 -8.81
CA GLY A 189 5.95 2.63 -8.86
C GLY A 189 6.84 1.96 -9.90
N VAL A 190 6.87 2.48 -11.13
CA VAL A 190 7.77 2.00 -12.21
C VAL A 190 9.24 2.18 -11.79
N MET A 191 9.58 3.32 -11.19
CA MET A 191 10.92 3.56 -10.65
C MET A 191 11.29 2.52 -9.58
N GLY A 192 10.36 2.14 -8.71
CA GLY A 192 10.56 1.07 -7.72
C GLY A 192 10.87 -0.28 -8.37
N ILE A 193 10.12 -0.67 -9.41
CA ILE A 193 10.40 -1.88 -10.18
C ILE A 193 11.83 -1.82 -10.75
N LEU A 194 12.20 -0.74 -11.44
CA LEU A 194 13.52 -0.59 -12.06
C LEU A 194 14.65 -0.65 -11.02
N PHE A 195 14.48 -0.01 -9.89
CA PHE A 195 15.46 -0.02 -8.80
C PHE A 195 15.62 -1.41 -8.19
N TYR A 196 14.52 -2.16 -8.05
CA TYR A 196 14.59 -3.55 -7.58
C TYR A 196 15.23 -4.48 -8.62
N LEU A 197 14.97 -4.29 -9.90
CA LEU A 197 15.69 -5.01 -10.96
C LEU A 197 17.19 -4.73 -10.88
N PHE A 198 17.56 -3.47 -10.65
CA PHE A 198 18.96 -3.09 -10.44
C PHE A 198 19.55 -3.73 -9.16
N ALA A 199 18.80 -3.76 -8.04
CA ALA A 199 19.24 -4.41 -6.80
C ALA A 199 19.50 -5.91 -6.99
N VAL A 200 18.62 -6.63 -7.74
CA VAL A 200 18.87 -8.03 -8.13
C VAL A 200 20.14 -8.15 -8.96
N ARG A 201 20.28 -7.30 -9.97
CA ARG A 201 21.47 -7.32 -10.85
C ARG A 201 22.76 -7.07 -10.10
N TRP A 202 22.74 -6.11 -9.18
CA TRP A 202 23.86 -5.78 -8.29
C TRP A 202 24.23 -6.96 -7.38
N THR A 203 23.23 -7.60 -6.76
CA THR A 203 23.41 -8.76 -5.87
C THR A 203 24.06 -9.92 -6.61
N VAL A 204 23.58 -10.25 -7.81
CA VAL A 204 24.12 -11.34 -8.63
C VAL A 204 25.48 -10.98 -9.24
N TRP A 205 25.75 -9.73 -9.52
CA TRP A 205 27.08 -9.28 -9.96
C TRP A 205 28.13 -9.50 -8.86
N ARG A 206 27.77 -9.24 -7.59
CA ARG A 206 28.67 -9.49 -6.44
C ARG A 206 28.77 -10.97 -6.07
N ASN A 207 27.71 -11.73 -6.25
CA ASN A 207 27.67 -13.17 -5.97
C ASN A 207 26.91 -13.90 -7.11
N PRO A 208 27.65 -14.31 -8.17
CA PRO A 208 27.04 -14.97 -9.33
C PRO A 208 26.31 -16.28 -9.01
N ALA A 209 26.70 -16.97 -7.93
CA ALA A 209 26.07 -18.21 -7.50
C ALA A 209 24.68 -17.98 -6.86
N ALA A 210 24.36 -16.76 -6.43
CA ALA A 210 23.09 -16.46 -5.80
C ALA A 210 21.90 -16.53 -6.78
N GLY A 211 22.14 -16.33 -8.10
CA GLY A 211 21.08 -16.29 -9.10
C GLY A 211 21.58 -16.77 -10.46
N PRO A 212 21.65 -18.07 -10.70
CA PRO A 212 22.03 -18.62 -12.01
C PRO A 212 21.05 -18.20 -13.11
N ALA A 213 21.53 -18.22 -14.36
CA ALA A 213 20.68 -17.92 -15.51
C ALA A 213 19.72 -19.11 -15.77
N GLY A 214 18.49 -18.78 -16.10
CA GLY A 214 17.51 -19.77 -16.56
C GLY A 214 17.58 -20.05 -18.07
N GLU A 215 16.65 -20.81 -18.57
CA GLU A 215 16.55 -21.14 -19.99
C GLU A 215 16.04 -19.93 -20.81
N LYS A 216 16.48 -19.85 -22.05
CA LYS A 216 16.05 -18.78 -22.95
C LYS A 216 14.78 -19.19 -23.68
N ALA A 217 13.67 -18.59 -23.37
CA ALA A 217 12.40 -18.79 -24.09
C ALA A 217 12.52 -18.33 -25.55
N GLY A 218 11.96 -19.11 -26.46
CA GLY A 218 11.83 -18.75 -27.87
C GLY A 218 10.84 -17.59 -28.10
N TRP A 219 10.95 -16.91 -29.23
CA TRP A 219 10.02 -15.81 -29.55
C TRP A 219 8.55 -16.27 -29.59
N GLY A 220 8.27 -17.47 -30.06
CA GLY A 220 6.90 -18.04 -30.05
C GLY A 220 6.35 -18.24 -28.64
N GLU A 221 7.19 -18.64 -27.68
CA GLU A 221 6.81 -18.76 -26.26
C GLU A 221 6.58 -17.39 -25.62
N ARG A 222 7.43 -16.41 -25.92
CA ARG A 222 7.29 -15.03 -25.42
C ARG A 222 5.98 -14.39 -25.89
N LEU A 223 5.65 -14.54 -27.19
CA LEU A 223 4.40 -14.01 -27.75
C LEU A 223 3.18 -14.71 -27.18
N ARG A 224 3.25 -16.05 -27.01
CA ARG A 224 2.18 -16.81 -26.37
C ARG A 224 2.00 -16.43 -24.91
N ALA A 225 3.10 -16.25 -24.15
CA ALA A 225 3.07 -15.77 -22.78
C ALA A 225 2.49 -14.35 -22.70
N LEU A 226 2.89 -13.44 -23.61
CA LEU A 226 2.32 -12.09 -23.67
C LEU A 226 0.81 -12.12 -23.98
N GLY A 227 0.38 -13.04 -24.83
CA GLY A 227 -1.04 -13.27 -25.08
C GLY A 227 -1.83 -13.76 -23.87
N SER A 228 -1.21 -14.39 -22.87
CA SER A 228 -1.92 -14.86 -21.67
C SER A 228 -2.30 -13.74 -20.70
N VAL A 229 -1.57 -12.62 -20.69
CA VAL A 229 -1.84 -11.49 -19.75
C VAL A 229 -2.88 -10.47 -20.26
N TRP A 230 -3.54 -10.77 -21.39
CA TRP A 230 -4.59 -9.88 -21.93
C TRP A 230 -5.63 -9.46 -20.89
N ALA A 231 -5.98 -10.38 -19.99
CA ALA A 231 -6.97 -10.15 -18.96
C ALA A 231 -6.50 -9.12 -17.91
N VAL A 232 -5.21 -9.16 -17.55
CA VAL A 232 -4.59 -8.17 -16.65
C VAL A 232 -4.58 -6.80 -17.31
N LEU A 233 -4.16 -6.75 -18.58
CA LEU A 233 -4.13 -5.50 -19.35
C LEU A 233 -5.54 -4.93 -19.55
N LEU A 234 -6.53 -5.79 -19.81
CA LEU A 234 -7.93 -5.38 -19.93
C LEU A 234 -8.44 -4.79 -18.61
N LEU A 235 -8.21 -5.46 -17.48
CA LEU A 235 -8.65 -4.95 -16.18
C LEU A 235 -7.98 -3.62 -15.84
N PHE A 236 -6.67 -3.53 -16.05
CA PHE A 236 -5.93 -2.29 -15.82
C PHE A 236 -6.47 -1.16 -16.71
N PHE A 237 -6.65 -1.42 -18.01
CA PHE A 237 -7.19 -0.46 -18.96
C PHE A 237 -8.62 -0.04 -18.61
N LEU A 238 -9.46 -0.97 -18.16
CA LEU A 238 -10.85 -0.70 -17.79
C LEU A 238 -10.93 0.18 -16.54
N VAL A 239 -10.13 -0.12 -15.51
CA VAL A 239 -10.13 0.64 -14.26
C VAL A 239 -9.46 2.01 -14.45
N ILE A 240 -8.23 2.00 -14.95
CA ILE A 240 -7.44 3.22 -15.11
C ILE A 240 -7.96 4.07 -16.28
N GLY A 241 -8.27 3.43 -17.42
CA GLY A 241 -8.83 4.12 -18.58
C GLY A 241 -10.20 4.74 -18.30
N GLY A 242 -11.06 4.03 -17.56
CA GLY A 242 -12.37 4.56 -17.14
C GLY A 242 -12.25 5.76 -16.22
N LEU A 243 -11.32 5.70 -15.26
CA LEU A 243 -11.06 6.78 -14.29
C LEU A 243 -10.55 8.06 -14.97
N TYR A 244 -9.85 7.92 -16.09
CA TYR A 244 -9.22 9.04 -16.82
C TYR A 244 -9.96 9.44 -18.10
N GLY A 245 -11.20 9.02 -18.26
CA GLY A 245 -12.03 9.43 -19.38
C GLY A 245 -11.55 8.92 -20.74
N VAL A 246 -10.78 7.80 -20.77
CA VAL A 246 -10.40 7.18 -22.05
C VAL A 246 -11.63 6.74 -22.84
N PHE A 247 -12.76 6.53 -22.17
CA PHE A 247 -14.06 6.18 -22.74
C PHE A 247 -14.99 7.40 -22.93
N ASP A 248 -14.47 8.63 -22.70
CA ASP A 248 -15.19 9.89 -22.91
C ASP A 248 -15.11 10.34 -24.37
N PHE A 249 -15.73 9.54 -25.25
CA PHE A 249 -15.86 9.83 -26.66
C PHE A 249 -17.29 9.50 -27.13
N GLU A 250 -17.80 10.23 -28.12
CA GLU A 250 -19.12 9.93 -28.67
C GLU A 250 -19.15 8.55 -29.35
N PRO A 251 -20.19 7.71 -29.09
CA PRO A 251 -21.41 7.96 -28.32
C PRO A 251 -21.33 7.54 -26.85
N LEU A 252 -20.18 7.10 -26.33
CA LEU A 252 -20.06 6.48 -25.00
C LEU A 252 -20.12 7.51 -23.87
N ASN A 253 -19.36 8.63 -23.95
CA ASN A 253 -19.25 9.70 -22.95
C ASN A 253 -19.21 9.17 -21.51
N LEU A 254 -18.28 8.20 -21.24
CA LEU A 254 -18.17 7.50 -19.96
C LEU A 254 -16.88 7.91 -19.24
N THR A 255 -17.01 8.64 -18.16
CA THR A 255 -15.98 8.87 -17.14
C THR A 255 -16.39 8.20 -15.85
N PHE A 256 -15.51 7.41 -15.24
CA PHE A 256 -15.82 6.69 -14.01
C PHE A 256 -15.33 7.45 -12.79
N SER A 257 -16.17 7.52 -11.77
CA SER A 257 -15.72 7.79 -10.42
C SER A 257 -14.83 6.64 -9.91
N PRO A 258 -14.01 6.84 -8.87
CA PRO A 258 -13.20 5.76 -8.28
C PRO A 258 -14.03 4.52 -7.88
N THR A 259 -15.24 4.73 -7.39
CA THR A 259 -16.17 3.65 -6.99
C THR A 259 -16.68 2.88 -8.20
N GLU A 260 -17.07 3.57 -9.26
CA GLU A 260 -17.53 2.94 -10.51
C GLU A 260 -16.38 2.17 -11.17
N ALA A 261 -15.18 2.73 -11.23
CA ALA A 261 -13.99 2.05 -11.73
C ALA A 261 -13.68 0.78 -10.93
N ALA A 262 -13.80 0.83 -9.60
CA ALA A 262 -13.62 -0.33 -8.74
C ALA A 262 -14.73 -1.40 -8.97
N GLY A 263 -15.97 -0.97 -9.15
CA GLY A 263 -17.10 -1.85 -9.47
C GLY A 263 -16.91 -2.56 -10.82
N MET A 264 -16.53 -1.81 -11.84
CA MET A 264 -16.22 -2.35 -13.17
C MET A 264 -15.03 -3.31 -13.14
N GLY A 265 -13.99 -2.96 -12.37
CA GLY A 265 -12.84 -3.84 -12.14
C GLY A 265 -13.22 -5.14 -11.42
N ALA A 266 -14.04 -5.07 -10.37
CA ALA A 266 -14.52 -6.23 -9.63
C ALA A 266 -15.39 -7.15 -10.50
N MET A 267 -16.31 -6.58 -11.28
CA MET A 267 -17.15 -7.33 -12.23
C MET A 267 -16.29 -7.96 -13.34
N GLY A 268 -15.36 -7.21 -13.92
CA GLY A 268 -14.45 -7.73 -14.95
C GLY A 268 -13.60 -8.89 -14.42
N ALA A 269 -13.04 -8.75 -13.21
CA ALA A 269 -12.26 -9.80 -12.55
C ALA A 269 -13.12 -11.05 -12.27
N PHE A 270 -14.35 -10.87 -11.82
CA PHE A 270 -15.32 -11.96 -11.62
C PHE A 270 -15.58 -12.72 -12.93
N LEU A 271 -15.91 -12.01 -14.02
CA LEU A 271 -16.21 -12.62 -15.32
C LEU A 271 -14.99 -13.37 -15.89
N ILE A 272 -13.78 -12.80 -15.75
CA ILE A 272 -12.54 -13.46 -16.16
C ILE A 272 -12.30 -14.73 -15.34
N ALA A 273 -12.41 -14.66 -14.02
CA ALA A 273 -12.21 -15.81 -13.15
C ALA A 273 -13.27 -16.90 -13.39
N LEU A 274 -14.51 -16.53 -13.70
CA LEU A 274 -15.59 -17.44 -14.06
C LEU A 274 -15.33 -18.12 -15.41
N SER A 275 -14.97 -17.37 -16.44
CA SER A 275 -14.70 -17.89 -17.80
C SER A 275 -13.53 -18.87 -17.83
N ARG A 276 -12.59 -18.72 -16.90
CA ARG A 276 -11.42 -19.61 -16.74
C ARG A 276 -11.69 -20.85 -15.87
N GLY A 277 -12.91 -21.03 -15.39
CA GLY A 277 -13.28 -22.13 -14.49
C GLY A 277 -12.62 -22.05 -13.11
N GLY A 278 -12.06 -20.89 -12.74
CA GLY A 278 -11.44 -20.65 -11.42
C GLY A 278 -12.46 -20.46 -10.30
N LEU A 279 -13.75 -20.27 -10.64
CA LEU A 279 -14.82 -20.02 -9.69
C LEU A 279 -15.85 -21.16 -9.68
N THR A 280 -16.15 -21.61 -8.47
CA THR A 280 -17.31 -22.43 -8.14
C THR A 280 -18.22 -21.62 -7.23
N VAL A 281 -19.48 -22.00 -7.07
CA VAL A 281 -20.40 -21.35 -6.12
C VAL A 281 -19.79 -21.25 -4.73
N ARG A 282 -19.14 -22.32 -4.27
CA ARG A 282 -18.45 -22.36 -2.98
C ARG A 282 -17.28 -21.38 -2.91
N SER A 283 -16.40 -21.37 -3.93
CA SER A 283 -15.24 -20.46 -3.93
C SER A 283 -15.65 -19.00 -4.11
N THR A 284 -16.75 -18.72 -4.83
CA THR A 284 -17.32 -17.36 -4.92
C THR A 284 -17.80 -16.89 -3.54
N PHE A 285 -18.51 -17.77 -2.80
CA PHE A 285 -18.95 -17.44 -1.46
C PHE A 285 -17.77 -17.24 -0.48
N GLU A 286 -16.70 -18.04 -0.62
CA GLU A 286 -15.46 -17.83 0.14
C GLU A 286 -14.83 -16.47 -0.14
N VAL A 287 -14.77 -16.05 -1.41
CA VAL A 287 -14.25 -14.71 -1.80
C VAL A 287 -15.11 -13.60 -1.21
N LEU A 288 -16.44 -13.70 -1.32
CA LEU A 288 -17.35 -12.69 -0.74
C LEU A 288 -17.20 -12.60 0.78
N LYS A 289 -17.08 -13.74 1.46
CA LYS A 289 -16.86 -13.81 2.90
C LYS A 289 -15.53 -13.15 3.27
N GLU A 290 -14.44 -13.48 2.58
CA GLU A 290 -13.11 -12.91 2.81
C GLU A 290 -13.10 -11.40 2.58
N THR A 291 -13.73 -10.94 1.49
CA THR A 291 -13.92 -9.50 1.21
C THR A 291 -14.64 -8.80 2.35
N SER A 292 -15.76 -9.38 2.82
CA SER A 292 -16.56 -8.79 3.90
C SER A 292 -15.79 -8.67 5.20
N PHE A 293 -15.04 -9.72 5.59
CA PHE A 293 -14.20 -9.68 6.79
C PHE A 293 -13.08 -8.66 6.69
N THR A 294 -12.40 -8.62 5.54
CA THR A 294 -11.29 -7.68 5.32
C THR A 294 -11.80 -6.24 5.32
N ALA A 295 -12.89 -5.96 4.59
CA ALA A 295 -13.49 -4.64 4.54
C ALA A 295 -13.99 -4.18 5.92
N ALA A 296 -14.70 -5.06 6.66
CA ALA A 296 -15.16 -4.76 8.01
C ALA A 296 -14.00 -4.46 8.97
N SER A 297 -12.89 -5.22 8.87
CA SER A 297 -11.69 -4.97 9.67
C SER A 297 -11.08 -3.61 9.34
N LEU A 298 -10.99 -3.25 8.06
CA LEU A 298 -10.45 -1.95 7.62
C LEU A 298 -11.34 -0.79 8.10
N PHE A 299 -12.65 -0.91 7.98
CA PHE A 299 -13.59 0.11 8.47
C PHE A 299 -13.53 0.27 9.99
N ALA A 300 -13.39 -0.83 10.72
CA ALA A 300 -13.20 -0.76 12.16
C ALA A 300 -11.92 0.00 12.54
N VAL A 301 -10.80 -0.26 11.83
CA VAL A 301 -9.54 0.48 12.04
C VAL A 301 -9.73 1.97 11.71
N LEU A 302 -10.41 2.29 10.61
CA LEU A 302 -10.71 3.66 10.21
C LEU A 302 -11.54 4.40 11.27
N ILE A 303 -12.61 3.78 11.77
CA ILE A 303 -13.44 4.36 12.85
C ILE A 303 -12.58 4.63 14.09
N GLY A 304 -11.79 3.66 14.54
CA GLY A 304 -10.89 3.83 15.68
C GLY A 304 -9.90 4.98 15.49
N ALA A 305 -9.32 5.08 14.29
CA ALA A 305 -8.38 6.14 13.93
C ALA A 305 -9.04 7.52 13.90
N GLN A 306 -10.25 7.63 13.35
CA GLN A 306 -10.98 8.90 13.30
C GLN A 306 -11.41 9.36 14.69
N ILE A 307 -11.82 8.43 15.58
CA ILE A 307 -12.08 8.73 16.99
C ILE A 307 -10.82 9.28 17.67
N PHE A 308 -9.66 8.63 17.45
CA PHE A 308 -8.39 9.10 17.97
C PHE A 308 -7.97 10.45 17.38
N SER A 309 -8.15 10.65 16.08
CA SER A 309 -7.88 11.90 15.38
C SER A 309 -8.70 13.06 15.96
N ASN A 310 -9.99 12.85 16.23
CA ASN A 310 -10.84 13.85 16.86
C ASN A 310 -10.32 14.27 18.25
N PHE A 311 -9.81 13.34 19.05
CA PHE A 311 -9.15 13.64 20.31
C PHE A 311 -7.87 14.43 20.12
N VAL A 312 -7.00 14.01 19.21
CA VAL A 312 -5.69 14.64 18.95
C VAL A 312 -5.86 16.08 18.44
N ASN A 313 -6.83 16.30 17.54
CA ASN A 313 -7.19 17.64 17.03
C ASN A 313 -7.76 18.52 18.15
N LEU A 314 -8.67 17.98 18.98
CA LEU A 314 -9.22 18.73 20.12
C LEU A 314 -8.13 19.11 21.15
N ALA A 315 -7.14 18.23 21.36
CA ALA A 315 -5.98 18.48 22.22
C ALA A 315 -4.94 19.45 21.62
N GLY A 316 -5.15 19.91 20.37
CA GLY A 316 -4.34 20.93 19.70
C GLY A 316 -2.93 20.46 19.34
N LEU A 317 -2.74 19.17 19.04
CA LEU A 317 -1.41 18.65 18.69
C LEU A 317 -0.90 19.16 17.34
N PRO A 318 -1.70 19.18 16.25
CA PRO A 318 -1.24 19.72 14.97
C PRO A 318 -0.83 21.18 15.05
N GLU A 319 -1.64 22.03 15.69
CA GLU A 319 -1.38 23.45 15.88
C GLU A 319 -0.12 23.70 16.74
N ALA A 320 0.08 22.87 17.78
CA ALA A 320 1.26 22.95 18.61
C ALA A 320 2.55 22.57 17.85
N LEU A 321 2.48 21.56 16.97
CA LEU A 321 3.61 21.21 16.10
C LEU A 321 3.94 22.32 15.11
N ILE A 322 2.93 22.91 14.46
CA ILE A 322 3.11 24.07 13.58
C ILE A 322 3.74 25.23 14.37
N GLY A 323 3.23 25.50 15.57
CA GLY A 323 3.75 26.57 16.45
C GLY A 323 5.23 26.35 16.83
N ILE A 324 5.63 25.11 17.13
CA ILE A 324 7.03 24.77 17.42
C ILE A 324 7.92 25.01 16.19
N VAL A 325 7.51 24.49 15.03
CA VAL A 325 8.27 24.63 13.78
C VAL A 325 8.46 26.11 13.42
N THR A 326 7.40 26.92 13.57
CA THR A 326 7.43 28.35 13.28
C THR A 326 8.27 29.12 14.32
N ALA A 327 8.14 28.78 15.61
CA ALA A 327 8.86 29.47 16.69
C ALA A 327 10.38 29.30 16.63
N TYR A 328 10.83 28.12 16.17
CA TYR A 328 12.25 27.79 16.04
C TYR A 328 12.78 27.95 14.61
N ASP A 329 11.97 28.46 13.68
CA ASP A 329 12.31 28.63 12.25
C ASP A 329 12.95 27.37 11.64
N VAL A 330 12.36 26.18 11.94
CA VAL A 330 12.90 24.89 11.48
C VAL A 330 12.69 24.77 9.99
N PRO A 331 13.74 24.55 9.19
CA PRO A 331 13.58 24.37 7.74
C PRO A 331 12.61 23.26 7.39
N ALA A 332 11.70 23.49 6.44
CA ALA A 332 10.67 22.53 6.01
C ALA A 332 11.26 21.17 5.65
N PHE A 333 12.43 21.14 5.01
CA PHE A 333 13.15 19.90 4.66
C PHE A 333 13.57 19.09 5.90
N VAL A 334 14.00 19.75 6.98
CA VAL A 334 14.37 19.08 8.25
C VAL A 334 13.13 18.46 8.90
N VAL A 335 12.00 19.18 8.89
CA VAL A 335 10.72 18.66 9.37
C VAL A 335 10.32 17.41 8.58
N MET A 336 10.46 17.44 7.25
CA MET A 336 10.18 16.27 6.41
C MET A 336 11.07 15.08 6.78
N LEU A 337 12.37 15.29 6.97
CA LEU A 337 13.28 14.20 7.38
C LEU A 337 12.90 13.61 8.75
N MET A 338 12.46 14.45 9.70
CA MET A 338 11.97 13.97 11.00
C MET A 338 10.71 13.12 10.84
N ILE A 339 9.76 13.58 10.03
CA ILE A 339 8.53 12.81 9.71
C ILE A 339 8.89 11.45 9.10
N LEU A 340 9.77 11.42 8.10
CA LEU A 340 10.23 10.17 7.46
C LEU A 340 10.89 9.23 8.47
N GLY A 341 11.71 9.76 9.38
CA GLY A 341 12.31 8.98 10.47
C GLY A 341 11.26 8.36 11.39
N ILE A 342 10.23 9.12 11.75
CA ILE A 342 9.09 8.63 12.56
C ILE A 342 8.35 7.51 11.81
N TYR A 343 8.07 7.67 10.50
CA TYR A 343 7.41 6.63 9.70
C TYR A 343 8.21 5.34 9.65
N ILE A 344 9.53 5.39 9.49
CA ILE A 344 10.39 4.20 9.49
C ILE A 344 10.32 3.49 10.85
N ILE A 345 10.35 4.23 11.97
CA ILE A 345 10.27 3.67 13.31
C ILE A 345 8.88 3.05 13.57
N LEU A 346 7.81 3.78 13.28
CA LEU A 346 6.44 3.30 13.47
C LEU A 346 6.12 2.10 12.59
N GLY A 347 6.61 2.07 11.38
CA GLY A 347 6.41 0.96 10.46
C GLY A 347 7.12 -0.33 10.87
N CYS A 348 8.05 -0.27 11.84
CA CYS A 348 8.55 -1.48 12.50
C CYS A 348 7.50 -2.15 13.41
N VAL A 349 6.43 -1.44 13.79
CA VAL A 349 5.40 -1.93 14.74
C VAL A 349 4.04 -2.06 14.06
N PHE A 350 3.71 -1.12 13.19
CA PHE A 350 2.40 -1.02 12.57
C PHE A 350 2.40 -1.54 11.12
N GLU A 351 1.28 -2.08 10.71
CA GLU A 351 1.01 -2.32 9.30
C GLU A 351 0.72 -0.99 8.57
N SER A 352 0.80 -1.01 7.24
CA SER A 352 0.74 0.18 6.39
C SER A 352 -0.50 1.05 6.64
N LEU A 353 -1.68 0.43 6.69
CA LEU A 353 -2.94 1.15 6.87
C LEU A 353 -3.04 1.78 8.25
N SER A 354 -2.72 1.01 9.28
CA SER A 354 -2.75 1.48 10.68
C SER A 354 -1.79 2.65 10.90
N MET A 355 -0.61 2.57 10.29
CA MET A 355 0.38 3.65 10.35
C MET A 355 -0.14 4.92 9.68
N LEU A 356 -0.69 4.80 8.46
CA LEU A 356 -1.25 5.93 7.72
C LEU A 356 -2.40 6.58 8.50
N LEU A 357 -3.35 5.79 9.00
CA LEU A 357 -4.51 6.28 9.73
C LEU A 357 -4.14 6.98 11.05
N LEU A 358 -3.06 6.54 11.71
CA LEU A 358 -2.56 7.14 12.94
C LEU A 358 -1.82 8.46 12.69
N THR A 359 -1.11 8.59 11.59
CA THR A 359 -0.11 9.65 11.38
C THR A 359 -0.56 10.75 10.44
N VAL A 360 -1.33 10.42 9.39
CA VAL A 360 -1.78 11.42 8.41
C VAL A 360 -2.59 12.54 9.03
N PRO A 361 -3.55 12.31 9.94
CA PRO A 361 -4.30 13.39 10.55
C PRO A 361 -3.44 14.39 11.32
N ILE A 362 -2.24 14.00 11.74
CA ILE A 362 -1.30 14.82 12.52
C ILE A 362 -0.32 15.55 11.61
N PHE A 363 0.30 14.81 10.68
CA PHE A 363 1.36 15.36 9.85
C PHE A 363 0.84 16.08 8.61
N PHE A 364 -0.34 15.73 8.10
CA PHE A 364 -0.90 16.37 6.92
C PHE A 364 -1.11 17.89 7.10
N PRO A 365 -1.75 18.38 8.20
CA PRO A 365 -1.86 19.82 8.44
C PRO A 365 -0.49 20.52 8.57
N LEU A 366 0.47 19.87 9.22
CA LEU A 366 1.82 20.41 9.36
C LEU A 366 2.53 20.52 8.00
N VAL A 367 2.48 19.48 7.19
CA VAL A 367 3.17 19.42 5.88
C VAL A 367 2.56 20.42 4.90
N THR A 368 1.24 20.55 4.89
CA THR A 368 0.54 21.53 4.05
C THR A 368 0.82 22.97 4.49
N SER A 369 0.94 23.23 5.80
CA SER A 369 1.32 24.54 6.31
C SER A 369 2.75 24.94 5.91
N LEU A 370 3.62 23.98 5.65
CA LEU A 370 4.98 24.19 5.14
C LEU A 370 5.04 24.35 3.61
N GLY A 371 3.90 24.31 2.92
CA GLY A 371 3.80 24.53 1.49
C GLY A 371 4.06 23.31 0.62
N TYR A 372 4.10 22.09 1.19
CA TYR A 372 4.20 20.86 0.40
C TYR A 372 2.86 20.47 -0.20
N ASP A 373 2.92 19.91 -1.41
CA ASP A 373 1.74 19.45 -2.15
C ASP A 373 1.13 18.20 -1.48
N PRO A 374 -0.22 18.15 -1.29
CA PRO A 374 -0.93 17.02 -0.71
C PRO A 374 -0.75 15.71 -1.45
N ILE A 375 -0.73 15.73 -2.80
CA ILE A 375 -0.57 14.53 -3.63
C ILE A 375 0.84 13.98 -3.47
N TRP A 376 1.84 14.86 -3.54
CA TRP A 376 3.24 14.49 -3.33
C TRP A 376 3.45 13.85 -1.95
N PHE A 377 2.91 14.47 -0.90
CA PHE A 377 3.01 13.92 0.46
C PHE A 377 2.38 12.53 0.58
N GLY A 378 1.23 12.30 -0.05
CA GLY A 378 0.59 10.98 -0.09
C GLY A 378 1.51 9.91 -0.68
N ILE A 379 2.18 10.20 -1.80
CA ILE A 379 3.13 9.26 -2.40
C ILE A 379 4.36 9.04 -1.50
N VAL A 380 4.90 10.10 -0.90
CA VAL A 380 6.03 10.01 0.05
C VAL A 380 5.69 9.12 1.23
N VAL A 381 4.49 9.30 1.82
CA VAL A 381 4.00 8.46 2.93
C VAL A 381 3.89 7.00 2.52
N VAL A 382 3.35 6.71 1.33
CA VAL A 382 3.24 5.32 0.86
C VAL A 382 4.62 4.72 0.63
N VAL A 383 5.55 5.44 0.00
CA VAL A 383 6.90 4.93 -0.25
C VAL A 383 7.68 4.67 1.04
N VAL A 384 7.62 5.57 2.03
CA VAL A 384 8.29 5.33 3.31
C VAL A 384 7.66 4.17 4.08
N THR A 385 6.35 3.99 3.94
CA THR A 385 5.62 2.83 4.48
C THR A 385 6.09 1.53 3.83
N GLU A 386 6.28 1.49 2.50
CA GLU A 386 6.84 0.33 1.81
C GLU A 386 8.21 -0.08 2.37
N ILE A 387 9.09 0.91 2.57
CA ILE A 387 10.41 0.71 3.15
C ILE A 387 10.30 0.04 4.52
N SER A 388 9.40 0.52 5.36
CA SER A 388 9.23 0.01 6.71
C SER A 388 8.78 -1.46 6.77
N LEU A 389 8.00 -1.93 5.77
CA LEU A 389 7.54 -3.32 5.68
C LEU A 389 8.65 -4.35 5.47
N ILE A 390 9.82 -3.91 5.02
CA ILE A 390 11.00 -4.76 4.82
C ILE A 390 12.18 -4.36 5.71
N THR A 391 11.98 -3.36 6.59
CA THR A 391 13.03 -2.83 7.49
C THR A 391 13.12 -3.65 8.78
N PRO A 392 14.34 -4.03 9.24
CA PRO A 392 14.51 -4.58 10.57
C PRO A 392 14.09 -3.57 11.66
N PRO A 393 13.62 -4.04 12.84
CA PRO A 393 13.66 -5.41 13.37
C PRO A 393 12.46 -6.28 13.01
N VAL A 394 11.34 -5.72 12.60
CA VAL A 394 10.13 -6.51 12.32
C VAL A 394 9.99 -6.79 10.83
N GLY A 395 9.68 -5.80 9.99
CA GLY A 395 9.48 -6.01 8.55
C GLY A 395 8.35 -7.01 8.25
N LEU A 396 7.10 -6.56 8.25
CA LEU A 396 5.93 -7.45 8.16
C LEU A 396 5.96 -8.38 6.96
N ASN A 397 6.42 -7.92 5.78
CA ASN A 397 6.55 -8.77 4.61
C ASN A 397 7.57 -9.90 4.83
N VAL A 398 8.64 -9.63 5.59
CA VAL A 398 9.66 -10.63 5.94
C VAL A 398 9.05 -11.72 6.84
N PHE A 399 8.23 -11.32 7.83
CA PHE A 399 7.56 -12.27 8.71
C PHE A 399 6.49 -13.09 8.02
N ILE A 400 5.68 -12.49 7.13
CA ILE A 400 4.72 -13.25 6.32
C ILE A 400 5.42 -14.27 5.46
N LEU A 401 6.49 -13.86 4.78
CA LEU A 401 7.27 -14.76 3.96
C LEU A 401 7.89 -15.89 4.78
N LYS A 402 8.42 -15.58 5.99
CA LYS A 402 8.88 -16.60 6.95
C LYS A 402 7.78 -17.59 7.31
N GLY A 403 6.55 -17.11 7.52
CA GLY A 403 5.39 -17.97 7.81
C GLY A 403 5.00 -18.89 6.66
N VAL A 404 5.13 -18.42 5.40
CA VAL A 404 4.79 -19.20 4.21
C VAL A 404 5.89 -20.18 3.80
N VAL A 405 7.16 -19.74 3.83
CA VAL A 405 8.32 -20.55 3.39
C VAL A 405 8.78 -21.50 4.48
N GLY A 406 8.69 -21.12 5.74
CA GLY A 406 8.89 -21.96 6.92
C GLY A 406 10.36 -22.29 7.26
N ASP A 407 11.14 -22.75 6.31
CA ASP A 407 12.48 -23.32 6.49
C ASP A 407 13.64 -22.32 6.37
N VAL A 408 13.38 -21.09 5.87
CA VAL A 408 14.40 -20.03 5.77
C VAL A 408 14.43 -19.19 7.04
N SER A 409 15.63 -18.92 7.58
CA SER A 409 15.77 -18.06 8.77
C SER A 409 15.45 -16.59 8.46
N THR A 410 14.84 -15.88 9.42
CA THR A 410 14.55 -14.45 9.29
C THR A 410 15.80 -13.62 9.00
N GLY A 411 16.96 -13.99 9.62
CA GLY A 411 18.23 -13.33 9.36
C GLY A 411 18.71 -13.50 7.92
N THR A 412 18.44 -14.63 7.27
CA THR A 412 18.76 -14.87 5.85
C THR A 412 17.92 -13.95 4.96
N ILE A 413 16.63 -13.80 5.28
CA ILE A 413 15.72 -12.92 4.54
C ILE A 413 16.17 -11.47 4.68
N PHE A 414 16.46 -10.98 5.89
CA PHE A 414 16.91 -9.60 6.10
C PHE A 414 18.23 -9.28 5.40
N ARG A 415 19.19 -10.23 5.40
CA ARG A 415 20.44 -10.05 4.62
C ARG A 415 20.17 -9.91 3.13
N GLY A 416 19.24 -10.70 2.60
CA GLY A 416 18.84 -10.63 1.20
C GLY A 416 18.13 -9.33 0.84
N VAL A 417 17.31 -8.77 1.74
CA VAL A 417 16.53 -7.56 1.52
C VAL A 417 17.41 -6.29 1.54
N THR A 418 18.58 -6.30 2.16
CA THR A 418 19.44 -5.09 2.29
C THR A 418 19.66 -4.33 0.97
N PRO A 419 20.00 -4.96 -0.18
CA PRO A 419 20.17 -4.23 -1.44
C PRO A 419 18.87 -3.56 -1.93
N PHE A 420 17.72 -4.19 -1.69
CA PHE A 420 16.40 -3.65 -2.05
C PHE A 420 16.03 -2.47 -1.15
N TRP A 421 16.31 -2.59 0.14
CA TRP A 421 16.12 -1.50 1.09
C TRP A 421 16.98 -0.27 0.73
N MET A 422 18.25 -0.46 0.33
CA MET A 422 19.09 0.62 -0.15
C MET A 422 18.53 1.27 -1.43
N ALA A 423 18.01 0.46 -2.33
CA ALA A 423 17.35 0.93 -3.55
C ALA A 423 16.11 1.79 -3.22
N ASP A 424 15.32 1.41 -2.22
CA ASP A 424 14.17 2.18 -1.77
C ASP A 424 14.53 3.48 -1.07
N ILE A 425 15.56 3.49 -0.24
CA ILE A 425 16.07 4.74 0.36
C ILE A 425 16.52 5.72 -0.73
N LEU A 426 17.22 5.23 -1.75
CA LEU A 426 17.59 6.05 -2.90
C LEU A 426 16.37 6.57 -3.66
N ARG A 427 15.37 5.71 -3.90
CA ARG A 427 14.08 6.08 -4.50
C ARG A 427 13.38 7.17 -3.71
N LEU A 428 13.26 6.98 -2.39
CA LEU A 428 12.65 7.97 -1.49
C LEU A 428 13.40 9.30 -1.53
N ALA A 429 14.73 9.26 -1.46
CA ALA A 429 15.55 10.47 -1.54
C ALA A 429 15.32 11.24 -2.87
N LEU A 430 15.24 10.53 -4.00
CA LEU A 430 14.95 11.16 -5.30
C LEU A 430 13.56 11.78 -5.34
N ILE A 431 12.55 11.10 -4.82
CA ILE A 431 11.16 11.59 -4.75
C ILE A 431 11.08 12.85 -3.86
N VAL A 432 11.79 12.86 -2.74
CA VAL A 432 11.81 13.99 -1.81
C VAL A 432 12.56 15.19 -2.39
N LEU A 433 13.69 14.95 -3.06
CA LEU A 433 14.51 16.01 -3.64
C LEU A 433 13.96 16.55 -4.97
N ILE A 434 13.20 15.74 -5.70
CA ILE A 434 12.67 16.08 -7.02
C ILE A 434 11.15 15.80 -7.04
N PRO A 435 10.30 16.70 -6.45
CA PRO A 435 8.85 16.52 -6.41
C PRO A 435 8.20 16.33 -7.78
N ALA A 436 8.81 16.85 -8.84
CA ALA A 436 8.36 16.67 -10.21
C ALA A 436 8.25 15.20 -10.65
N ILE A 437 9.00 14.28 -10.05
CA ILE A 437 8.86 12.82 -10.29
C ILE A 437 7.44 12.34 -9.99
N VAL A 438 6.82 12.93 -8.97
CA VAL A 438 5.46 12.60 -8.53
C VAL A 438 4.42 13.46 -9.24
N LEU A 439 4.67 14.76 -9.34
CA LEU A 439 3.67 15.74 -9.76
C LEU A 439 3.58 15.92 -11.29
N PHE A 440 4.59 15.49 -12.05
CA PHE A 440 4.62 15.66 -13.50
C PHE A 440 3.38 15.10 -14.21
N LEU A 441 2.97 13.88 -13.91
CA LEU A 441 1.80 13.28 -14.55
C LEU A 441 0.48 13.93 -14.10
N PRO A 442 0.21 14.13 -12.78
CA PRO A 442 -1.02 14.76 -12.31
C PRO A 442 -1.23 16.19 -12.82
N GLU A 443 -0.16 16.98 -12.97
CA GLU A 443 -0.23 18.34 -13.46
C GLU A 443 -0.51 18.42 -14.97
N ASN A 444 0.07 17.50 -15.75
CA ASN A 444 -0.10 17.51 -17.21
C ASN A 444 -1.41 16.85 -17.68
N MET A 445 -2.08 16.05 -16.85
CA MET A 445 -3.36 15.43 -17.23
C MET A 445 -4.53 16.40 -17.19
N GLY A 446 -4.48 17.48 -16.40
CA GLY A 446 -5.45 18.57 -16.47
C GLY A 446 -5.48 19.28 -17.83
N ALA A 447 -4.45 19.13 -18.63
CA ALA A 447 -4.35 19.70 -19.99
C ALA A 447 -4.86 18.75 -21.10
N MET A 448 -5.10 17.47 -20.80
CA MET A 448 -5.58 16.48 -21.79
C MET A 448 -7.09 16.20 -21.70
N GLY A 449 -7.79 16.82 -20.75
CA GLY A 449 -9.22 16.65 -20.48
C GLY A 449 -10.07 17.89 -20.78
N HIS A 450 -9.74 18.63 -21.84
CA HIS A 450 -10.59 19.69 -22.42
C HIS A 450 -10.69 19.48 -23.93
#